data_1ebf3221a95b720e75fe64e066e42b65
#
_entry.id   1ebf3221a95b720e75fe64e066e42b65
#
_cell.length_a   1.000
_cell.length_b   1.000
_cell.length_c   1.000
_cell.angle_alpha   90.00
_cell.angle_beta   90.00
_cell.angle_gamma   90.00
#
_symmetry.space_group_name_H-M   'P 1'
#
loop_
_entity.id
_entity.type
_entity.pdbx_description
1 polymer ?
#
loop_
_entity_poly.entity_id
_entity_poly.type
_entity_poly.pdbx_seq_one_letter_code
_entity_poly.pdbx_strand_id
1 'polypeptide(L)'
;MIDLRSDTVTKPSKGMLDAMMTSPVGDDVYGEDPTINSLEERVAELFGKEAAVFTPTGSLANQLGIRTLVRPGEELICESNSHIARAELGAAAVFSGITTRTWLDGNGELSAENAIEIARPDSGPYQIGRASCR
;
A
#
# COMPACT_ATOMS: atom_id res chain seq x y z
N MET A 1 -16.00 -17.63 19.34
CA MET A 1 -14.52 -17.60 19.22
C MET A 1 -14.15 -16.38 18.41
N ILE A 2 -13.24 -15.54 18.89
CA ILE A 2 -12.72 -14.38 18.17
C ILE A 2 -11.56 -14.87 17.28
N ASP A 3 -11.64 -14.63 15.96
CA ASP A 3 -10.62 -15.04 15.00
C ASP A 3 -9.87 -13.80 14.51
N LEU A 4 -8.58 -13.71 14.84
CA LEU A 4 -7.69 -12.60 14.49
C LEU A 4 -6.62 -12.98 13.45
N ARG A 5 -6.80 -14.06 12.72
CA ARG A 5 -5.82 -14.52 11.71
C ARG A 5 -5.66 -13.55 10.56
N SER A 6 -6.74 -12.93 10.11
CA SER A 6 -6.79 -12.01 8.98
C SER A 6 -8.13 -11.27 8.97
N ASP A 7 -8.13 -10.03 8.47
CA ASP A 7 -9.34 -9.30 8.15
C ASP A 7 -10.21 -10.04 7.11
N THR A 8 -9.58 -10.79 6.23
CA THR A 8 -10.24 -11.55 5.15
C THR A 8 -11.21 -12.64 5.63
N VAL A 9 -11.12 -13.08 6.90
CA VAL A 9 -12.08 -14.04 7.49
C VAL A 9 -13.33 -13.34 8.04
N THR A 10 -13.34 -12.02 8.08
CA THR A 10 -14.46 -11.21 8.56
C THR A 10 -15.57 -11.19 7.51
N LYS A 11 -16.78 -11.50 7.94
CA LYS A 11 -17.96 -11.47 7.07
C LYS A 11 -18.72 -10.15 7.22
N PRO A 12 -19.30 -9.63 6.14
CA PRO A 12 -20.14 -8.45 6.23
C PRO A 12 -21.36 -8.70 7.13
N SER A 13 -21.75 -7.70 7.89
CA SER A 13 -22.99 -7.73 8.67
C SER A 13 -24.21 -7.65 7.74
N LYS A 14 -25.40 -7.98 8.28
CA LYS A 14 -26.64 -7.83 7.50
C LYS A 14 -26.83 -6.39 6.99
N GLY A 15 -26.57 -5.39 7.81
CA GLY A 15 -26.68 -3.98 7.38
C GLY A 15 -25.70 -3.62 6.26
N MET A 16 -24.47 -4.18 6.27
CA MET A 16 -23.52 -3.98 5.16
C MET A 16 -24.04 -4.63 3.87
N LEU A 17 -24.60 -5.85 3.95
CA LEU A 17 -25.17 -6.52 2.78
C LEU A 17 -26.38 -5.74 2.23
N ASP A 18 -27.28 -5.28 3.11
CA ASP A 18 -28.42 -4.47 2.70
C ASP A 18 -27.97 -3.16 2.02
N ALA A 19 -26.93 -2.50 2.56
CA ALA A 19 -26.35 -1.30 1.95
C ALA A 19 -25.75 -1.58 0.55
N MET A 20 -25.00 -2.68 0.40
CA MET A 20 -24.47 -3.09 -0.91
C MET A 20 -25.58 -3.29 -1.96
N MET A 21 -26.69 -3.90 -1.55
CA MET A 21 -27.80 -4.19 -2.47
C MET A 21 -28.59 -2.95 -2.90
N THR A 22 -28.53 -1.89 -2.13
CA THR A 22 -29.34 -0.66 -2.35
C THR A 22 -28.48 0.55 -2.74
N SER A 23 -27.15 0.42 -2.74
CA SER A 23 -26.26 1.51 -3.14
C SER A 23 -26.46 1.89 -4.61
N PRO A 24 -26.55 3.19 -4.91
CA PRO A 24 -26.56 3.64 -6.29
C PRO A 24 -25.19 3.32 -6.93
N VAL A 25 -25.22 2.95 -8.18
CA VAL A 25 -24.04 2.62 -8.97
C VAL A 25 -23.98 3.48 -10.23
N GLY A 26 -22.79 3.71 -10.76
CA GLY A 26 -22.54 4.47 -11.97
C GLY A 26 -21.23 4.04 -12.61
N ASP A 27 -20.88 4.68 -13.72
CA ASP A 27 -19.64 4.39 -14.42
C ASP A 27 -18.47 5.17 -13.78
N ASP A 28 -17.54 4.44 -13.19
CA ASP A 28 -16.37 5.02 -12.54
C ASP A 28 -15.40 5.69 -13.54
N VAL A 29 -15.32 5.21 -14.77
CA VAL A 29 -14.48 5.81 -15.82
C VAL A 29 -14.87 7.26 -16.12
N TYR A 30 -16.16 7.57 -16.03
CA TYR A 30 -16.68 8.92 -16.19
C TYR A 30 -16.86 9.67 -14.87
N GLY A 31 -16.49 9.08 -13.75
CA GLY A 31 -16.69 9.68 -12.43
C GLY A 31 -18.16 9.80 -12.02
N GLU A 32 -19.01 8.93 -12.54
CA GLU A 32 -20.46 8.96 -12.34
C GLU A 32 -20.96 8.00 -11.27
N ASP A 33 -20.07 7.20 -10.65
CA ASP A 33 -20.46 6.34 -9.52
C ASP A 33 -20.55 7.15 -8.22
N PRO A 34 -21.78 7.43 -7.71
CA PRO A 34 -21.94 8.30 -6.55
C PRO A 34 -21.45 7.62 -5.25
N THR A 35 -21.43 6.30 -5.21
CA THR A 35 -20.99 5.55 -4.03
C THR A 35 -19.47 5.58 -3.91
N ILE A 36 -18.73 5.41 -5.01
CA ILE A 36 -17.27 5.53 -5.03
C ILE A 36 -16.86 6.97 -4.73
N ASN A 37 -17.46 7.94 -5.41
CA ASN A 37 -17.16 9.36 -5.19
C ASN A 37 -17.33 9.74 -3.71
N SER A 38 -18.45 9.36 -3.10
CA SER A 38 -18.70 9.64 -1.68
C SER A 38 -17.73 8.94 -0.74
N LEU A 39 -17.27 7.73 -1.09
CA LEU A 39 -16.25 7.02 -0.32
C LEU A 39 -14.91 7.75 -0.36
N GLU A 40 -14.46 8.15 -1.54
CA GLU A 40 -13.20 8.87 -1.74
C GLU A 40 -13.20 10.22 -1.04
N GLU A 41 -14.25 11.02 -1.18
CA GLU A 41 -14.42 12.29 -0.46
C GLU A 41 -14.34 12.10 1.06
N ARG A 42 -15.08 11.13 1.58
CA ARG A 42 -15.13 10.86 3.03
C ARG A 42 -13.76 10.40 3.56
N VAL A 43 -13.04 9.57 2.82
CA VAL A 43 -11.72 9.10 3.23
C VAL A 43 -10.71 10.25 3.16
N ALA A 44 -10.73 11.06 2.12
CA ALA A 44 -9.89 12.25 2.01
C ALA A 44 -10.11 13.20 3.20
N GLU A 45 -11.36 13.50 3.55
CA GLU A 45 -11.72 14.32 4.69
C GLU A 45 -11.23 13.72 6.02
N LEU A 46 -11.47 12.42 6.24
CA LEU A 46 -11.07 11.72 7.45
C LEU A 46 -9.57 11.80 7.73
N PHE A 47 -8.76 11.74 6.68
CA PHE A 47 -7.30 11.80 6.76
C PHE A 47 -6.74 13.21 6.52
N GLY A 48 -7.59 14.22 6.31
CA GLY A 48 -7.15 15.60 6.03
C GLY A 48 -6.29 15.70 4.76
N LYS A 49 -6.63 14.94 3.73
CA LYS A 49 -5.95 14.91 2.43
C LYS A 49 -6.78 15.59 1.35
N GLU A 50 -6.11 16.04 0.29
CA GLU A 50 -6.75 16.68 -0.84
C GLU A 50 -7.68 15.73 -1.61
N ALA A 51 -7.28 14.49 -1.73
CA ALA A 51 -8.04 13.45 -2.42
C ALA A 51 -7.73 12.05 -1.87
N ALA A 52 -8.58 11.10 -2.18
CA ALA A 52 -8.35 9.68 -2.02
C ALA A 52 -8.73 8.96 -3.32
N VAL A 53 -8.22 7.75 -3.49
CA VAL A 53 -8.56 6.91 -4.64
C VAL A 53 -8.97 5.52 -4.15
N PHE A 54 -10.10 5.04 -4.61
CA PHE A 54 -10.54 3.68 -4.37
C PHE A 54 -9.77 2.70 -5.24
N THR A 55 -9.37 1.57 -4.66
CA THR A 55 -8.78 0.45 -5.37
C THR A 55 -9.46 -0.86 -5.01
N PRO A 56 -9.71 -1.76 -5.96
CA PRO A 56 -10.42 -3.02 -5.70
C PRO A 56 -9.63 -4.00 -4.83
N THR A 57 -8.32 -3.77 -4.63
CA THR A 57 -7.48 -4.60 -3.76
C THR A 57 -6.43 -3.78 -3.03
N GLY A 58 -6.07 -4.20 -1.81
CA GLY A 58 -4.98 -3.60 -1.05
C GLY A 58 -3.62 -3.73 -1.75
N SER A 59 -3.38 -4.81 -2.49
CA SER A 59 -2.15 -4.97 -3.28
C SER A 59 -2.05 -3.90 -4.38
N LEU A 60 -3.16 -3.57 -5.05
CA LEU A 60 -3.15 -2.48 -6.02
C LEU A 60 -2.87 -1.13 -5.35
N ALA A 61 -3.48 -0.86 -4.19
CA ALA A 61 -3.20 0.34 -3.41
C ALA A 61 -1.71 0.46 -3.08
N ASN A 62 -1.09 -0.62 -2.60
CA ASN A 62 0.34 -0.65 -2.30
C ASN A 62 1.19 -0.39 -3.55
N GLN A 63 0.87 -1.05 -4.67
CA GLN A 63 1.65 -0.88 -5.91
C GLN A 63 1.51 0.54 -6.49
N LEU A 64 0.34 1.16 -6.41
CA LEU A 64 0.15 2.57 -6.78
C LEU A 64 0.95 3.49 -5.87
N GLY A 65 0.90 3.28 -4.55
CA GLY A 65 1.70 4.03 -3.58
C GLY A 65 3.20 3.93 -3.87
N ILE A 66 3.70 2.72 -4.11
CA ILE A 66 5.11 2.50 -4.48
C ILE A 66 5.45 3.25 -5.78
N ARG A 67 4.63 3.08 -6.82
CA ARG A 67 4.86 3.68 -8.14
C ARG A 67 4.90 5.21 -8.10
N THR A 68 4.13 5.84 -7.21
CA THR A 68 4.11 7.30 -7.07
C THR A 68 5.29 7.85 -6.27
N LEU A 69 5.87 7.04 -5.37
CA LEU A 69 6.91 7.47 -4.44
C LEU A 69 8.32 7.05 -4.86
N VAL A 70 8.46 5.96 -5.62
CA VAL A 70 9.75 5.37 -5.99
C VAL A 70 9.85 5.29 -7.51
N ARG A 71 10.94 5.82 -8.06
CA ARG A 71 11.17 5.84 -9.51
C ARG A 71 11.80 4.53 -10.00
N PRO A 72 11.63 4.15 -11.27
CA PRO A 72 12.36 3.04 -11.85
C PRO A 72 13.88 3.17 -11.64
N GLY A 73 14.52 2.08 -11.20
CA GLY A 73 15.95 2.03 -10.87
C GLY A 73 16.29 2.47 -9.44
N GLU A 74 15.32 2.93 -8.65
CA GLU A 74 15.50 3.22 -7.22
C GLU A 74 15.21 1.99 -6.36
N GLU A 75 15.41 2.14 -5.05
CA GLU A 75 15.18 1.09 -4.06
C GLU A 75 14.04 1.43 -3.12
N LEU A 76 13.24 0.42 -2.81
CA LEU A 76 12.30 0.40 -1.70
C LEU A 76 12.93 -0.34 -0.54
N ILE A 77 12.93 0.26 0.64
CA ILE A 77 13.40 -0.38 1.88
C ILE A 77 12.19 -0.67 2.77
N CYS A 78 12.09 -1.92 3.24
CA CYS A 78 11.01 -2.34 4.12
C CYS A 78 11.43 -3.52 5.01
N GLU A 79 10.66 -3.80 6.04
CA GLU A 79 10.85 -4.99 6.87
C GLU A 79 10.50 -6.25 6.06
N SER A 80 11.22 -7.36 6.29
CA SER A 80 11.15 -8.60 5.49
C SER A 80 9.78 -9.28 5.51
N ASN A 81 9.02 -9.13 6.59
CA ASN A 81 7.68 -9.67 6.73
C ASN A 81 6.58 -8.73 6.26
N SER A 82 6.93 -7.52 5.80
CA SER A 82 5.94 -6.61 5.24
C SER A 82 5.19 -7.25 4.06
N HIS A 83 3.92 -6.91 3.92
CA HIS A 83 3.07 -7.49 2.87
C HIS A 83 3.65 -7.30 1.47
N ILE A 84 4.18 -6.10 1.18
CA ILE A 84 4.79 -5.75 -0.11
C ILE A 84 6.03 -6.58 -0.46
N ALA A 85 6.79 -7.03 0.55
CA ALA A 85 7.97 -7.87 0.34
C ALA A 85 7.60 -9.36 0.23
N ARG A 86 6.65 -9.82 1.04
CA ARG A 86 6.37 -11.25 1.21
C ARG A 86 5.20 -11.76 0.38
N ALA A 87 4.12 -10.99 0.32
CA ALA A 87 2.83 -11.48 -0.20
C ALA A 87 2.50 -10.98 -1.61
N GLU A 88 3.14 -9.91 -2.06
CA GLU A 88 2.91 -9.34 -3.39
C GLU A 88 3.91 -9.83 -4.45
N LEU A 89 4.74 -10.80 -4.07
CA LEU A 89 5.72 -11.43 -4.95
C LEU A 89 6.67 -10.40 -5.61
N GLY A 90 6.88 -10.49 -6.91
CA GLY A 90 7.70 -9.55 -7.68
C GLY A 90 6.97 -8.32 -8.21
N ALA A 91 5.78 -7.97 -7.67
CA ALA A 91 4.95 -6.90 -8.23
C ALA A 91 5.67 -5.55 -8.30
N ALA A 92 6.37 -5.16 -7.25
CA ALA A 92 7.13 -3.90 -7.23
C ALA A 92 8.23 -3.83 -8.30
N ALA A 93 8.91 -4.96 -8.55
CA ALA A 93 9.91 -5.04 -9.62
C ALA A 93 9.26 -4.95 -11.01
N VAL A 94 8.14 -5.65 -11.21
CA VAL A 94 7.45 -5.69 -12.52
C VAL A 94 6.77 -4.36 -12.85
N PHE A 95 6.01 -3.79 -11.91
CA PHE A 95 5.20 -2.60 -12.19
C PHE A 95 5.96 -1.29 -11.99
N SER A 96 6.95 -1.27 -11.09
CA SER A 96 7.68 -0.05 -10.77
C SER A 96 9.14 -0.06 -11.22
N GLY A 97 9.67 -1.21 -11.66
CA GLY A 97 11.08 -1.32 -12.10
C GLY A 97 12.08 -1.03 -10.99
N ILE A 98 11.76 -1.38 -9.76
CA ILE A 98 12.54 -1.06 -8.55
C ILE A 98 13.10 -2.32 -7.91
N THR A 99 14.13 -2.12 -7.07
CA THR A 99 14.68 -3.16 -6.21
C THR A 99 14.11 -3.02 -4.80
N THR A 100 13.76 -4.13 -4.17
CA THR A 100 13.34 -4.15 -2.76
C THR A 100 14.48 -4.67 -1.90
N ARG A 101 14.85 -3.91 -0.90
CA ARG A 101 15.83 -4.29 0.10
C ARG A 101 15.15 -4.38 1.45
N THR A 102 15.41 -5.47 2.16
CA THR A 102 14.71 -5.76 3.41
C THR A 102 15.68 -5.92 4.58
N TRP A 103 15.19 -5.66 5.79
CA TRP A 103 15.83 -6.10 7.02
C TRP A 103 14.90 -7.05 7.76
N LEU A 104 15.46 -7.89 8.61
CA LEU A 104 14.71 -8.77 9.49
C LEU A 104 14.66 -8.12 10.87
N ASP A 105 13.45 -7.82 11.33
CA ASP A 105 13.19 -7.43 12.70
C ASP A 105 12.51 -8.59 13.43
N GLY A 106 13.09 -9.03 14.54
CA GLY A 106 12.56 -10.16 15.32
C GLY A 106 11.17 -9.90 15.92
N ASN A 107 10.80 -8.64 16.08
CA ASN A 107 9.52 -8.21 16.65
C ASN A 107 8.56 -7.58 15.63
N GLY A 108 8.98 -7.43 14.38
CA GLY A 108 8.21 -6.71 13.35
C GLY A 108 8.14 -5.20 13.58
N GLU A 109 9.05 -4.65 14.39
CA GLU A 109 9.10 -3.22 14.67
C GLU A 109 9.86 -2.46 13.58
N LEU A 110 9.43 -1.24 13.30
CA LEU A 110 10.14 -0.34 12.41
C LEU A 110 11.29 0.33 13.19
N SER A 111 12.54 -0.08 12.89
CA SER A 111 13.73 0.57 13.44
C SER A 111 14.29 1.56 12.42
N ALA A 112 14.37 2.84 12.83
CA ALA A 112 14.99 3.88 12.00
C ALA A 112 16.49 3.61 11.80
N GLU A 113 17.16 3.06 12.79
CA GLU A 113 18.58 2.70 12.74
C GLU A 113 18.83 1.63 11.67
N ASN A 114 18.02 0.57 11.64
CA ASN A 114 18.11 -0.48 10.63
C ASN A 114 17.87 0.07 9.22
N ALA A 115 16.88 0.93 9.06
CA ALA A 115 16.59 1.55 7.78
C ALA A 115 17.75 2.42 7.27
N ILE A 116 18.36 3.22 8.17
CA ILE A 116 19.52 4.08 7.86
C ILE A 116 20.75 3.23 7.50
N GLU A 117 21.02 2.17 8.27
CA GLU A 117 22.12 1.27 8.00
C GLU A 117 22.02 0.61 6.63
N ILE A 118 20.82 0.14 6.28
CA ILE A 118 20.57 -0.49 4.98
C ILE A 118 20.64 0.52 3.84
N ALA A 119 20.12 1.72 4.04
CA ALA A 119 20.15 2.77 3.03
C ALA A 119 21.58 3.17 2.60
N ARG A 120 22.57 3.00 3.49
CA ARG A 120 24.00 3.25 3.24
C ARG A 120 24.23 4.53 2.43
N PRO A 121 23.87 5.71 2.94
CA PRO A 121 23.93 6.95 2.18
C PRO A 121 25.33 7.29 1.65
N ASP A 122 26.38 6.67 2.21
CA ASP A 122 27.80 6.92 1.88
C ASP A 122 28.51 5.70 1.25
N SER A 123 27.82 4.82 0.56
CA SER A 123 28.40 3.56 0.05
C SER A 123 29.36 3.69 -1.15
N GLY A 124 29.83 4.89 -1.49
CA GLY A 124 30.85 5.12 -2.52
C GLY A 124 30.34 4.96 -3.97
N PRO A 125 31.21 4.58 -4.94
CA PRO A 125 30.87 4.65 -6.36
C PRO A 125 29.80 3.65 -6.85
N TYR A 126 29.32 2.78 -5.99
CA TYR A 126 28.28 1.77 -6.28
C TYR A 126 26.91 2.15 -5.71
N GLN A 127 26.62 3.42 -5.54
CA GLN A 127 25.28 3.86 -5.13
C GLN A 127 24.28 3.52 -6.24
N ILE A 128 23.38 2.60 -5.94
CA ILE A 128 22.14 2.42 -6.68
C ILE A 128 21.18 3.49 -6.14
N GLY A 129 20.76 4.43 -6.95
CA GLY A 129 19.74 5.44 -6.74
C GLY A 129 19.31 5.83 -5.31
N ARG A 130 18.51 6.85 -5.16
CA ARG A 130 18.00 7.27 -3.84
C ARG A 130 17.14 6.17 -3.23
N ALA A 131 17.50 5.71 -2.03
CA ALA A 131 16.60 4.94 -1.20
C ALA A 131 15.46 5.83 -0.72
N SER A 132 14.23 5.46 -1.02
CA SER A 132 13.05 6.09 -0.43
C SER A 132 12.57 5.24 0.72
N CYS A 133 12.71 5.76 1.94
CA CYS A 133 12.13 5.18 3.15
C CYS A 133 10.97 6.08 3.59
N ARG A 134 9.74 5.58 3.51
CA ARG A 134 8.54 6.26 4.05
C ARG A 134 7.60 5.27 4.68
#